data_5d7ea2e004dff276f1698d465ece808a
#
_entry.id   5d7ea2e004dff276f1698d465ece808a
#
_cell.length_a   1.000
_cell.length_b   1.000
_cell.length_c   1.000
_cell.angle_alpha   90.00
_cell.angle_beta   90.00
_cell.angle_gamma   90.00
#
_symmetry.space_group_name_H-M   'P 1'
#
loop_
_entity.id
_entity.type
_entity.pdbx_description
1 polymer ?
#
loop_
_entity_poly.entity_id
_entity_poly.type
_entity_poly.pdbx_seq_one_letter_code
_entity_poly.pdbx_strand_id
1 'polypeptide(L)'
;MLWPIVLLLVAPLGQTLRSETRSPREYRLRFYHTHSTERLDIVYRRGGTYLPESLAKLDHYLRDSRTGDVHHFDPHLFDLLYDLTSSVGDDGGEIDVVCGYRTPGSNEFLRTRGAKTGVAVHSLHMRAEAIDIRLPGVATAKVRDAALRLQRGGVGYYRDSNFVHVDVGPVRRW
;
A
#
# COMPACT_ATOMS: atom_id res chain seq x y z
N MET A 1 -37.14 -42.70 -64.99
CA MET A 1 -35.99 -42.81 -64.01
C MET A 1 -35.99 -41.53 -63.18
N LEU A 2 -36.44 -41.66 -61.92
CA LEU A 2 -36.53 -40.54 -60.95
C LEU A 2 -35.38 -40.72 -59.96
N TRP A 3 -34.48 -39.74 -59.86
CA TRP A 3 -33.38 -39.70 -58.92
C TRP A 3 -33.82 -38.98 -57.64
N PRO A 4 -33.59 -39.53 -56.42
CA PRO A 4 -33.94 -38.83 -55.20
C PRO A 4 -32.92 -37.77 -54.86
N ILE A 5 -33.39 -36.56 -54.54
CA ILE A 5 -32.59 -35.46 -54.01
C ILE A 5 -32.41 -35.72 -52.50
N VAL A 6 -31.16 -35.96 -52.10
CA VAL A 6 -30.79 -36.05 -50.66
C VAL A 6 -30.54 -34.64 -50.16
N LEU A 7 -31.40 -34.14 -49.26
CA LEU A 7 -31.22 -32.88 -48.58
C LEU A 7 -30.31 -33.12 -47.37
N LEU A 8 -29.04 -32.63 -47.42
CA LEU A 8 -28.13 -32.60 -46.31
C LEU A 8 -28.50 -31.43 -45.38
N LEU A 9 -29.07 -31.71 -44.22
CA LEU A 9 -29.26 -30.76 -43.11
C LEU A 9 -27.93 -30.51 -42.45
N VAL A 10 -27.32 -29.33 -42.68
CA VAL A 10 -26.18 -28.86 -41.95
C VAL A 10 -26.66 -28.16 -40.68
N ALA A 11 -26.48 -28.79 -39.52
CA ALA A 11 -26.77 -28.18 -38.23
C ALA A 11 -25.66 -27.15 -37.91
N PRO A 12 -25.97 -25.92 -37.48
CA PRO A 12 -24.96 -24.97 -37.05
C PRO A 12 -24.38 -25.42 -35.69
N LEU A 13 -23.06 -25.69 -35.64
CA LEU A 13 -22.33 -25.84 -34.39
C LEU A 13 -22.39 -24.47 -33.68
N GLY A 14 -23.29 -24.37 -32.70
CA GLY A 14 -23.29 -23.26 -31.74
C GLY A 14 -22.04 -23.28 -30.91
N GLN A 15 -21.03 -22.48 -31.23
CA GLN A 15 -19.91 -22.22 -30.36
C GLN A 15 -20.41 -21.37 -29.19
N THR A 16 -20.60 -21.99 -28.04
CA THR A 16 -20.76 -21.31 -26.75
C THR A 16 -19.46 -20.65 -26.43
N LEU A 17 -19.36 -19.32 -26.66
CA LEU A 17 -18.27 -18.48 -26.14
C LEU A 17 -18.30 -18.54 -24.61
N ARG A 18 -17.47 -19.42 -24.04
CA ARG A 18 -17.18 -19.42 -22.61
C ARG A 18 -16.44 -18.13 -22.32
N SER A 19 -17.15 -17.13 -21.78
CA SER A 19 -16.53 -15.94 -21.22
C SER A 19 -15.67 -16.40 -20.05
N GLU A 20 -14.35 -16.48 -20.24
CA GLU A 20 -13.41 -16.66 -19.15
C GLU A 20 -13.48 -15.40 -18.28
N THR A 21 -14.22 -15.45 -17.19
CA THR A 21 -14.21 -14.43 -16.15
C THR A 21 -12.82 -14.43 -15.52
N ARG A 22 -11.93 -13.58 -16.04
CA ARG A 22 -10.61 -13.36 -15.48
C ARG A 22 -10.79 -12.90 -14.04
N SER A 23 -10.20 -13.64 -13.10
CA SER A 23 -10.24 -13.25 -11.68
C SER A 23 -9.76 -11.81 -11.49
N PRO A 24 -10.41 -11.01 -10.63
CA PRO A 24 -10.02 -9.62 -10.42
C PRO A 24 -8.58 -9.55 -9.91
N ARG A 25 -7.83 -8.55 -10.39
CA ARG A 25 -6.43 -8.30 -9.98
C ARG A 25 -6.36 -8.15 -8.46
N GLU A 26 -5.44 -8.84 -7.83
CA GLU A 26 -5.14 -8.69 -6.41
C GLU A 26 -4.04 -7.63 -6.20
N TYR A 27 -4.25 -6.79 -5.19
CA TYR A 27 -3.28 -5.82 -4.72
C TYR A 27 -2.79 -6.30 -3.35
N ARG A 28 -1.51 -6.67 -3.31
CA ARG A 28 -0.86 -7.31 -2.16
C ARG A 28 0.27 -6.44 -1.66
N LEU A 29 0.42 -6.37 -0.34
CA LEU A 29 1.55 -5.74 0.33
C LEU A 29 2.17 -6.71 1.32
N ARG A 30 3.49 -6.61 1.49
CA ARG A 30 4.27 -7.34 2.48
C ARG A 30 4.99 -6.37 3.37
N PHE A 31 4.91 -6.59 4.66
CA PHE A 31 5.47 -5.69 5.65
C PHE A 31 6.33 -6.43 6.67
N TYR A 32 7.38 -5.76 7.12
CA TYR A 32 8.13 -6.05 8.33
C TYR A 32 8.13 -4.83 9.24
N HIS A 33 7.66 -4.98 10.48
CA HIS A 33 7.60 -3.88 11.43
C HIS A 33 8.88 -3.82 12.26
N THR A 34 9.67 -2.77 12.12
CA THR A 34 11.02 -2.68 12.69
C THR A 34 11.06 -2.61 14.23
N HIS A 35 9.96 -2.27 14.89
CA HIS A 35 9.88 -2.21 16.35
C HIS A 35 9.28 -3.47 16.97
N SER A 36 8.18 -4.01 16.40
CA SER A 36 7.53 -5.22 16.93
C SER A 36 8.07 -6.52 16.33
N THR A 37 8.85 -6.44 15.25
CA THR A 37 9.37 -7.58 14.46
C THR A 37 8.29 -8.44 13.81
N GLU A 38 7.05 -7.99 13.84
CA GLU A 38 5.92 -8.65 13.19
C GLU A 38 6.04 -8.58 11.67
N ARG A 39 5.53 -9.59 10.98
CA ARG A 39 5.38 -9.61 9.52
C ARG A 39 3.93 -9.74 9.13
N LEU A 40 3.56 -9.10 8.03
CA LEU A 40 2.23 -9.20 7.45
C LEU A 40 2.34 -9.31 5.93
N ASP A 41 1.75 -10.36 5.36
CA ASP A 41 1.55 -10.54 3.92
C ASP A 41 0.05 -10.53 3.66
N ILE A 42 -0.47 -9.55 2.91
CA ILE A 42 -1.90 -9.31 2.84
C ILE A 42 -2.36 -8.78 1.48
N VAL A 43 -3.43 -9.37 0.94
CA VAL A 43 -4.20 -8.79 -0.15
C VAL A 43 -5.21 -7.82 0.47
N TYR A 44 -5.06 -6.53 0.21
CA TYR A 44 -5.93 -5.49 0.80
C TYR A 44 -7.04 -5.03 -0.17
N ARG A 45 -6.88 -5.29 -1.48
CA ARG A 45 -7.83 -4.88 -2.52
C ARG A 45 -7.89 -5.93 -3.64
N ARG A 46 -9.10 -6.17 -4.17
CA ARG A 46 -9.32 -6.97 -5.39
C ARG A 46 -10.08 -6.15 -6.42
N GLY A 47 -9.50 -5.99 -7.60
CA GLY A 47 -10.03 -5.07 -8.60
C GLY A 47 -10.22 -3.65 -8.02
N GLY A 48 -11.43 -3.12 -8.06
CA GLY A 48 -11.80 -1.81 -7.47
C GLY A 48 -12.24 -1.87 -6.00
N THR A 49 -12.28 -3.06 -5.35
CA THR A 49 -12.90 -3.23 -4.03
C THR A 49 -11.86 -3.48 -2.95
N TYR A 50 -11.80 -2.61 -1.93
CA TYR A 50 -11.05 -2.83 -0.71
C TYR A 50 -11.69 -3.94 0.13
N LEU A 51 -10.86 -4.73 0.82
CA LEU A 51 -11.28 -5.84 1.67
C LEU A 51 -11.34 -5.39 3.14
N PRO A 52 -12.54 -5.20 3.74
CA PRO A 52 -12.66 -4.62 5.08
C PRO A 52 -11.89 -5.37 6.16
N GLU A 53 -11.89 -6.71 6.12
CA GLU A 53 -11.13 -7.53 7.07
C GLU A 53 -9.62 -7.36 6.93
N SER A 54 -9.14 -7.13 5.69
CA SER A 54 -7.73 -6.86 5.44
C SER A 54 -7.35 -5.46 5.92
N LEU A 55 -8.21 -4.46 5.72
CA LEU A 55 -7.99 -3.12 6.25
C LEU A 55 -7.92 -3.13 7.78
N ALA A 56 -8.84 -3.84 8.46
CA ALA A 56 -8.80 -3.97 9.91
C ALA A 56 -7.51 -4.65 10.43
N LYS A 57 -6.98 -5.63 9.70
CA LYS A 57 -5.67 -6.24 10.01
C LYS A 57 -4.53 -5.26 9.82
N LEU A 58 -4.56 -4.43 8.77
CA LEU A 58 -3.58 -3.37 8.53
C LEU A 58 -3.62 -2.30 9.62
N ASP A 59 -4.81 -1.85 10.02
CA ASP A 59 -5.00 -0.92 11.13
C ASP A 59 -4.34 -1.43 12.42
N HIS A 60 -4.60 -2.69 12.77
CA HIS A 60 -4.00 -3.32 13.95
C HIS A 60 -2.47 -3.46 13.81
N TYR A 61 -1.99 -3.87 12.63
CA TYR A 61 -0.57 -4.04 12.36
C TYR A 61 0.21 -2.73 12.48
N LEU A 62 -0.36 -1.64 11.95
CA LEU A 62 0.24 -0.30 11.94
C LEU A 62 -0.10 0.55 13.17
N ARG A 63 -0.61 -0.06 14.24
CA ARG A 63 -0.95 0.59 15.52
C ARG A 63 0.23 1.37 16.13
N ASP A 64 -0.06 2.27 17.04
CA ASP A 64 1.00 2.96 17.80
C ASP A 64 1.85 1.96 18.58
N SER A 65 3.12 1.84 18.24
CA SER A 65 4.05 0.87 18.85
C SER A 65 4.35 1.14 20.33
N ARG A 66 3.98 2.30 20.88
CA ARG A 66 4.19 2.69 22.29
C ARG A 66 2.98 2.42 23.14
N THR A 67 1.78 2.71 22.61
CA THR A 67 0.54 2.63 23.40
C THR A 67 -0.31 1.42 23.02
N GLY A 68 -0.10 0.84 21.83
CA GLY A 68 -0.94 -0.23 21.29
C GLY A 68 -2.23 0.28 20.68
N ASP A 69 -2.48 1.59 20.69
CA ASP A 69 -3.70 2.16 20.15
C ASP A 69 -3.79 1.97 18.63
N VAL A 70 -4.98 1.61 18.17
CA VAL A 70 -5.33 1.35 16.77
C VAL A 70 -6.10 2.54 16.21
N HIS A 71 -5.85 2.88 14.95
CA HIS A 71 -6.62 3.88 14.20
C HIS A 71 -6.90 3.36 12.79
N HIS A 72 -8.02 3.78 12.18
CA HIS A 72 -8.36 3.42 10.80
C HIS A 72 -7.51 4.22 9.83
N PHE A 73 -6.72 3.52 9.02
CA PHE A 73 -5.89 4.11 7.98
C PHE A 73 -6.71 4.47 6.74
N ASP A 74 -6.34 5.57 6.09
CA ASP A 74 -6.85 5.87 4.75
C ASP A 74 -6.37 4.79 3.77
N PRO A 75 -7.27 4.03 3.10
CA PRO A 75 -6.88 2.97 2.18
C PRO A 75 -6.04 3.44 0.99
N HIS A 76 -6.13 4.71 0.60
CA HIS A 76 -5.29 5.27 -0.46
C HIS A 76 -3.81 5.29 -0.10
N LEU A 77 -3.46 5.24 1.20
CA LEU A 77 -2.08 5.07 1.63
C LEU A 77 -1.51 3.71 1.18
N PHE A 78 -2.32 2.65 1.23
CA PHE A 78 -1.91 1.32 0.76
C PHE A 78 -1.76 1.28 -0.77
N ASP A 79 -2.62 1.98 -1.50
CA ASP A 79 -2.47 2.15 -2.95
C ASP A 79 -1.20 2.93 -3.30
N LEU A 80 -0.86 3.98 -2.52
CA LEU A 80 0.39 4.71 -2.69
C LEU A 80 1.60 3.79 -2.48
N LEU A 81 1.60 2.96 -1.43
CA LEU A 81 2.68 2.01 -1.15
C LEU A 81 2.83 0.96 -2.26
N TYR A 82 1.72 0.42 -2.76
CA TYR A 82 1.71 -0.53 -3.88
C TYR A 82 2.34 0.07 -5.14
N ASP A 83 1.93 1.28 -5.52
CA ASP A 83 2.46 1.97 -6.69
C ASP A 83 3.93 2.36 -6.50
N LEU A 84 4.33 2.72 -5.26
CA LEU A 84 5.70 3.07 -4.93
C LEU A 84 6.65 1.88 -5.09
N THR A 85 6.31 0.71 -4.54
CA THR A 85 7.13 -0.51 -4.68
C THR A 85 7.26 -0.91 -6.13
N SER A 86 6.17 -0.89 -6.90
CA SER A 86 6.19 -1.15 -8.35
C SER A 86 7.08 -0.15 -9.09
N SER A 87 7.03 1.14 -8.74
CA SER A 87 7.77 2.20 -9.43
C SER A 87 9.30 2.13 -9.25
N VAL A 88 9.78 1.42 -8.24
CA VAL A 88 11.21 1.17 -8.02
C VAL A 88 11.68 -0.20 -8.54
N GLY A 89 10.76 -0.99 -9.13
CA GLY A 89 11.03 -2.33 -9.65
C GLY A 89 11.08 -3.40 -8.55
N ASP A 90 10.41 -3.16 -7.42
CA ASP A 90 10.33 -4.07 -6.27
C ASP A 90 8.89 -4.59 -6.11
N ASP A 91 8.34 -5.14 -7.20
CA ASP A 91 6.96 -5.66 -7.22
C ASP A 91 6.78 -6.77 -6.17
N GLY A 92 5.99 -6.47 -5.14
CA GLY A 92 5.72 -7.39 -4.04
C GLY A 92 6.90 -7.59 -3.07
N GLY A 93 7.89 -6.69 -3.07
CA GLY A 93 8.95 -6.64 -2.07
C GLY A 93 8.43 -6.35 -0.67
N GLU A 94 9.24 -6.67 0.35
CA GLU A 94 8.91 -6.37 1.75
C GLU A 94 9.15 -4.89 2.06
N ILE A 95 8.20 -4.26 2.74
CA ILE A 95 8.27 -2.88 3.20
C ILE A 95 8.63 -2.90 4.69
N ASP A 96 9.79 -2.37 5.06
CA ASP A 96 10.14 -2.12 6.45
C ASP A 96 9.34 -0.93 6.98
N VAL A 97 8.46 -1.15 7.95
CA VAL A 97 7.70 -0.11 8.63
C VAL A 97 8.51 0.42 9.81
N VAL A 98 8.87 1.71 9.73
CA VAL A 98 9.54 2.44 10.80
C VAL A 98 8.53 3.08 11.75
N CYS A 99 7.43 3.63 11.21
CA CYS A 99 6.35 4.21 11.99
C CYS A 99 5.04 4.18 11.20
N GLY A 100 3.98 3.67 11.81
CA GLY A 100 2.59 3.77 11.35
C GLY A 100 1.83 4.86 12.08
N TYR A 101 0.72 4.49 12.77
CA TYR A 101 -0.06 5.41 13.58
C TYR A 101 0.73 5.90 14.81
N ARG A 102 0.49 7.14 15.16
CA ARG A 102 0.96 7.77 16.42
C ARG A 102 -0.19 8.45 17.13
N THR A 103 -0.41 8.12 18.41
CA THR A 103 -1.29 8.90 19.27
C THR A 103 -0.75 10.33 19.44
N PRO A 104 -1.61 11.31 19.78
CA PRO A 104 -1.14 12.66 20.12
C PRO A 104 -0.04 12.64 21.20
N GLY A 105 -0.18 11.77 22.21
CA GLY A 105 0.82 11.60 23.27
C GLY A 105 2.17 11.08 22.75
N SER A 106 2.15 10.04 21.88
CA SER A 106 3.35 9.51 21.23
C SER A 106 4.01 10.54 20.33
N ASN A 107 3.21 11.34 19.60
CA ASN A 107 3.74 12.41 18.76
C ASN A 107 4.41 13.50 19.59
N GLU A 108 3.79 13.94 20.68
CA GLU A 108 4.35 14.94 21.59
C GLU A 108 5.63 14.44 22.23
N PHE A 109 5.64 13.19 22.74
CA PHE A 109 6.85 12.57 23.30
C PHE A 109 8.01 12.59 22.29
N LEU A 110 7.77 12.24 21.03
CA LEU A 110 8.80 12.27 19.99
C LEU A 110 9.27 13.68 19.68
N ARG A 111 8.33 14.64 19.63
CA ARG A 111 8.59 16.04 19.33
C ARG A 111 9.50 16.69 20.37
N THR A 112 9.34 16.32 21.65
CA THR A 112 10.05 16.93 22.80
C THR A 112 11.34 16.20 23.17
N ARG A 113 11.70 15.09 22.53
CA ARG A 113 12.92 14.30 22.84
C ARG A 113 14.24 15.03 22.59
N GLY A 114 14.24 16.10 21.81
CA GLY A 114 15.46 16.84 21.46
C GLY A 114 15.17 18.10 20.67
N ALA A 115 16.19 18.93 20.49
CA ALA A 115 16.06 20.27 19.91
C ALA A 115 15.64 20.28 18.40
N LYS A 116 15.88 19.17 17.65
CA LYS A 116 15.58 19.07 16.22
C LYS A 116 15.09 17.67 15.86
N THR A 117 13.90 17.32 16.27
CA THR A 117 13.34 15.97 16.03
C THR A 117 12.74 15.80 14.64
N GLY A 118 12.43 16.89 13.93
CA GLY A 118 11.71 16.85 12.64
C GLY A 118 10.24 16.43 12.77
N VAL A 119 9.72 16.24 13.98
CA VAL A 119 8.33 15.80 14.22
C VAL A 119 7.39 17.01 14.21
N ALA A 120 6.43 17.00 13.28
CA ALA A 120 5.43 18.06 13.15
C ALA A 120 4.41 18.04 14.30
N VAL A 121 3.92 19.23 14.73
CA VAL A 121 2.83 19.35 15.71
C VAL A 121 1.54 18.69 15.18
N HIS A 122 1.19 18.96 13.91
CA HIS A 122 0.03 18.39 13.23
C HIS A 122 0.48 17.31 12.25
N SER A 123 1.01 16.20 12.79
CA SER A 123 1.51 15.09 11.99
C SER A 123 0.37 14.25 11.42
N LEU A 124 0.45 13.87 10.13
CA LEU A 124 -0.52 12.97 9.50
C LEU A 124 -0.45 11.53 10.04
N HIS A 125 0.61 11.15 10.75
CA HIS A 125 0.64 9.90 11.52
C HIS A 125 -0.46 9.84 12.59
N MET A 126 -0.85 10.99 13.18
CA MET A 126 -1.94 11.05 14.17
C MET A 126 -3.34 10.88 13.55
N ARG A 127 -3.44 10.90 12.22
CA ARG A 127 -4.67 10.71 11.46
C ARG A 127 -4.68 9.39 10.69
N ALA A 128 -3.62 8.56 10.87
CA ALA A 128 -3.39 7.34 10.10
C ALA A 128 -3.41 7.57 8.56
N GLU A 129 -2.88 8.71 8.14
CA GLU A 129 -2.75 9.13 6.75
C GLU A 129 -1.28 9.14 6.27
N ALA A 130 -0.34 8.67 7.11
CA ALA A 130 1.10 8.68 6.84
C ALA A 130 1.79 7.42 7.36
N ILE A 131 2.93 7.10 6.74
CA ILE A 131 3.80 6.01 7.14
C ILE A 131 5.26 6.36 6.85
N ASP A 132 6.16 5.94 7.76
CA ASP A 132 7.61 6.02 7.57
C ASP A 132 8.13 4.63 7.17
N ILE A 133 8.85 4.54 6.05
CA ILE A 133 9.25 3.25 5.47
C ILE A 133 10.70 3.20 5.01
N ARG A 134 11.18 1.96 4.84
CA ARG A 134 12.35 1.59 4.02
C ARG A 134 11.93 0.49 3.06
N LEU A 135 12.65 0.38 1.95
CA LEU A 135 12.55 -0.78 1.07
C LEU A 135 13.90 -1.49 1.10
N PRO A 136 13.99 -2.72 1.66
CA PRO A 136 15.24 -3.47 1.72
C PRO A 136 15.87 -3.62 0.33
N GLY A 137 17.17 -3.35 0.24
CA GLY A 137 17.89 -3.40 -1.05
C GLY A 137 17.70 -2.19 -1.97
N VAL A 138 16.82 -1.24 -1.64
CA VAL A 138 16.60 0.00 -2.40
C VAL A 138 17.13 1.20 -1.62
N ALA A 139 18.04 1.97 -2.19
CA ALA A 139 18.53 3.20 -1.56
C ALA A 139 17.37 4.16 -1.24
N THR A 140 17.30 4.70 -0.02
CA THR A 140 16.22 5.60 0.43
C THR A 140 16.08 6.83 -0.44
N ALA A 141 17.16 7.33 -1.04
CA ALA A 141 17.10 8.41 -2.04
C ALA A 141 16.29 8.00 -3.30
N LYS A 142 16.43 6.75 -3.77
CA LYS A 142 15.64 6.21 -4.90
C LYS A 142 14.16 6.08 -4.53
N VAL A 143 13.87 5.65 -3.30
CA VAL A 143 12.49 5.57 -2.77
C VAL A 143 11.87 6.96 -2.71
N ARG A 144 12.57 7.97 -2.16
CA ARG A 144 12.15 9.37 -2.15
C ARG A 144 11.83 9.88 -3.56
N ASP A 145 12.74 9.69 -4.51
CA ASP A 145 12.57 10.20 -5.88
C ASP A 145 11.37 9.53 -6.58
N ALA A 146 11.14 8.25 -6.33
CA ALA A 146 9.98 7.53 -6.82
C ALA A 146 8.69 8.08 -6.20
N ALA A 147 8.63 8.27 -4.88
CA ALA A 147 7.48 8.85 -4.18
C ALA A 147 7.16 10.27 -4.69
N LEU A 148 8.18 11.10 -4.91
CA LEU A 148 8.01 12.45 -5.48
C LEU A 148 7.42 12.41 -6.89
N ARG A 149 7.80 11.43 -7.74
CA ARG A 149 7.24 11.29 -9.10
C ARG A 149 5.76 10.90 -9.09
N LEU A 150 5.31 10.17 -8.09
CA LEU A 150 3.90 9.77 -7.98
C LEU A 150 2.95 10.96 -7.72
N GLN A 151 3.44 12.08 -7.13
CA GLN A 151 2.65 13.28 -6.88
C GLN A 151 1.34 13.02 -6.09
N ARG A 152 1.34 12.07 -5.14
CA ARG A 152 0.13 11.62 -4.45
C ARG A 152 0.00 12.10 -3.01
N GLY A 153 0.98 12.85 -2.50
CA GLY A 153 0.97 13.37 -1.13
C GLY A 153 2.31 13.96 -0.71
N GLY A 154 2.52 14.08 0.60
CA GLY A 154 3.78 14.56 1.17
C GLY A 154 4.87 13.51 1.14
N VAL A 155 6.11 13.97 0.91
CA VAL A 155 7.31 13.13 0.93
C VAL A 155 8.38 13.80 1.80
N GLY A 156 8.76 13.14 2.90
CA GLY A 156 9.85 13.54 3.78
C GLY A 156 11.07 12.64 3.61
N TYR A 157 12.26 13.22 3.50
CA TYR A 157 13.49 12.44 3.35
C TYR A 157 14.38 12.56 4.57
N TYR A 158 14.50 11.49 5.32
CA TYR A 158 15.27 11.40 6.55
C TYR A 158 16.54 10.57 6.33
N ARG A 159 17.53 11.21 5.68
CA ARG A 159 18.77 10.57 5.25
C ARG A 159 19.52 9.88 6.41
N ASP A 160 19.73 10.61 7.52
CA ASP A 160 20.54 10.13 8.64
C ASP A 160 19.83 9.00 9.40
N SER A 161 18.49 9.01 9.41
CA SER A 161 17.66 7.94 10.01
C SER A 161 17.32 6.84 9.00
N ASN A 162 17.75 7.00 7.74
CA ASN A 162 17.59 6.04 6.66
C ASN A 162 16.14 5.60 6.42
N PHE A 163 15.20 6.54 6.34
CA PHE A 163 13.81 6.26 5.96
C PHE A 163 13.19 7.38 5.12
N VAL A 164 12.07 7.06 4.49
CA VAL A 164 11.23 8.02 3.75
C VAL A 164 9.85 8.04 4.39
N HIS A 165 9.37 9.25 4.68
CA HIS A 165 7.98 9.49 5.03
C HIS A 165 7.17 9.64 3.76
N VAL A 166 6.00 8.98 3.70
CA VAL A 166 4.99 9.19 2.66
C VAL A 166 3.61 9.35 3.30
N ASP A 167 2.78 10.21 2.71
CA ASP A 167 1.42 10.46 3.18
C ASP A 167 0.46 10.74 2.03
N VAL A 168 -0.84 10.75 2.31
CA VAL A 168 -1.92 11.05 1.36
C VAL A 168 -2.50 12.46 1.52
N GLY A 169 -1.80 13.34 2.23
CA GLY A 169 -2.16 14.75 2.34
C GLY A 169 -1.78 15.57 1.09
N PRO A 170 -1.77 16.92 1.20
CA PRO A 170 -1.34 17.77 0.10
C PRO A 170 0.08 17.46 -0.36
N VAL A 171 0.32 17.55 -1.69
CA VAL A 171 1.65 17.33 -2.27
C VAL A 171 2.64 18.36 -1.72
N ARG A 172 3.68 17.87 -1.06
CA ARG A 172 4.76 18.69 -0.47
C ARG A 172 6.01 17.83 -0.24
N ARG A 173 7.13 18.46 0.05
CA ARG A 173 8.42 17.78 0.33
C ARG A 173 9.23 18.52 1.37
N TRP A 174 10.06 17.82 2.11
CA TRP A 174 11.04 18.35 3.06
C TRP A 174 12.23 17.41 3.28
#